data_c2470c0bed60e086c180399a50bde289
#
_entry.id   c2470c0bed60e086c180399a50bde289
#
_cell.length_a   1.000
_cell.length_b   1.000
_cell.length_c   1.000
_cell.angle_alpha   90.00
_cell.angle_beta   90.00
_cell.angle_gamma   90.00
#
_symmetry.space_group_name_H-M   'P 1'
#
loop_
_entity.id
_entity.type
_entity.pdbx_description
1 polymer ?
#
loop_
_entity_poly.entity_id
_entity_poly.type
_entity_poly.pdbx_seq_one_letter_code
_entity_poly.pdbx_strand_id
1 'polypeptide(L)'
;MEYFLYKRFTAIPDDEWNELLTDKNFFISPPCVQVLEAEHENEIEPIYIVIKEQSKVIGIVYAQLFLINGAKINEYIVNSSGGFNLVNKLKEFFANKINVKVGFLGNVFLSNEASFKILQPKVDKRFLVDILNLINEETEAKFVLIPEFFESSIPLLGANCREIYVEPDMHLAIPETWRSFSDYIEAISSKYKKRYRSVLKKSSVLEKRDLSPSDLKHESARMKELFFNVYSKSKFNAAKFNTDVFYDLKLIKKKVSIFGYYHGDKLVGFASEITIRKTLYSHFVGIDYEYNNQFEIYNRMLFEQIEFAINNNLEQIKFGRTASEFKSTIGAVPYKGYGYVYHPRKSIIKAISPILRMLKPKDWTQRHPFKTL
;
A
#
# COMPACT_ATOMS: atom_id res chain seq x y z
N MET A 1 21.58 -21.69 -9.49
CA MET A 1 20.34 -20.94 -9.70
C MET A 1 20.55 -19.93 -10.81
N GLU A 2 19.60 -19.76 -11.68
CA GLU A 2 19.59 -18.82 -12.81
C GLU A 2 18.47 -17.82 -12.57
N TYR A 3 18.72 -16.54 -12.90
CA TYR A 3 17.77 -15.45 -12.68
C TYR A 3 17.47 -14.80 -14.03
N PHE A 4 16.18 -14.65 -14.34
CA PHE A 4 15.70 -14.06 -15.58
C PHE A 4 14.85 -12.84 -15.26
N LEU A 5 15.17 -11.67 -15.85
CA LEU A 5 14.44 -10.44 -15.67
C LEU A 5 13.64 -10.11 -16.94
N TYR A 6 12.35 -9.81 -16.75
CA TYR A 6 11.44 -9.40 -17.81
C TYR A 6 10.84 -8.03 -17.45
N LYS A 7 10.66 -7.18 -18.46
CA LYS A 7 10.09 -5.82 -18.33
C LYS A 7 8.61 -5.76 -18.74
N ARG A 8 8.05 -6.87 -19.19
CA ARG A 8 6.63 -7.04 -19.52
C ARG A 8 6.19 -8.43 -19.15
N PHE A 9 4.98 -8.56 -18.65
CA PHE A 9 4.43 -9.86 -18.29
C PHE A 9 4.38 -10.82 -19.50
N THR A 10 3.98 -10.30 -20.67
CA THR A 10 3.88 -11.07 -21.93
C THR A 10 5.21 -11.61 -22.48
N ALA A 11 6.34 -11.16 -21.93
CA ALA A 11 7.66 -11.66 -22.30
C ALA A 11 8.10 -12.89 -21.48
N ILE A 12 7.37 -13.21 -20.40
CA ILE A 12 7.63 -14.39 -19.58
C ILE A 12 7.16 -15.62 -20.37
N PRO A 13 7.98 -16.68 -20.52
CA PRO A 13 7.55 -17.91 -21.14
C PRO A 13 6.28 -18.47 -20.50
N ASP A 14 5.44 -19.09 -21.31
CA ASP A 14 4.14 -19.60 -20.90
C ASP A 14 4.24 -20.47 -19.64
N ASP A 15 3.32 -20.22 -18.72
CA ASP A 15 3.14 -20.90 -17.41
C ASP A 15 4.23 -20.71 -16.36
N GLU A 16 5.43 -20.23 -16.67
CA GLU A 16 6.52 -20.11 -15.68
C GLU A 16 6.15 -19.26 -14.48
N TRP A 17 5.42 -18.15 -14.69
CA TRP A 17 4.97 -17.31 -13.60
C TRP A 17 3.86 -17.97 -12.79
N ASN A 18 2.96 -18.68 -13.46
CA ASN A 18 1.80 -19.31 -12.85
C ASN A 18 2.14 -20.57 -12.05
N GLU A 19 3.24 -21.25 -12.37
CA GLU A 19 3.64 -22.54 -11.76
C GLU A 19 3.69 -22.49 -10.22
N LEU A 20 4.07 -21.32 -9.65
CA LEU A 20 4.20 -21.15 -8.21
C LEU A 20 2.99 -20.44 -7.55
N LEU A 21 2.05 -19.92 -8.35
CA LEU A 21 0.95 -19.14 -7.81
C LEU A 21 -0.11 -20.00 -7.15
N THR A 22 -0.70 -19.45 -6.10
CA THR A 22 -1.85 -19.98 -5.39
C THR A 22 -2.88 -18.87 -5.20
N ASP A 23 -4.07 -19.18 -4.70
CA ASP A 23 -5.09 -18.18 -4.37
C ASP A 23 -4.63 -17.10 -3.38
N LYS A 24 -3.52 -17.34 -2.66
CA LYS A 24 -2.89 -16.36 -1.76
C LYS A 24 -2.19 -15.23 -2.51
N ASN A 25 -1.77 -15.47 -3.75
CA ASN A 25 -0.90 -14.60 -4.51
C ASN A 25 -1.69 -13.70 -5.49
N PHE A 26 -2.90 -13.27 -5.11
CA PHE A 26 -3.78 -12.46 -5.97
C PHE A 26 -3.05 -11.23 -6.53
N PHE A 27 -2.30 -10.51 -5.71
CA PHE A 27 -1.65 -9.25 -6.09
C PHE A 27 -0.48 -9.39 -7.08
N ILE A 28 0.04 -10.60 -7.27
CA ILE A 28 1.03 -10.94 -8.30
C ILE A 28 0.47 -11.93 -9.31
N SER A 29 -0.85 -12.15 -9.30
CA SER A 29 -1.51 -12.97 -10.34
C SER A 29 -1.49 -12.23 -11.68
N PRO A 30 -1.36 -12.95 -12.81
CA PRO A 30 -1.28 -12.33 -14.14
C PRO A 30 -2.38 -11.29 -14.40
N PRO A 31 -3.68 -11.58 -14.15
CA PRO A 31 -4.72 -10.60 -14.40
C PRO A 31 -4.54 -9.31 -13.59
N CYS A 32 -4.10 -9.41 -12.33
CA CYS A 32 -3.90 -8.24 -11.49
C CYS A 32 -2.72 -7.39 -11.95
N VAL A 33 -1.57 -8.02 -12.21
CA VAL A 33 -0.37 -7.25 -12.61
C VAL A 33 -0.52 -6.64 -14.00
N GLN A 34 -1.14 -7.36 -14.95
CA GLN A 34 -1.36 -6.86 -16.31
C GLN A 34 -2.29 -5.64 -16.34
N VAL A 35 -3.37 -5.64 -15.53
CA VAL A 35 -4.26 -4.48 -15.40
C VAL A 35 -3.50 -3.30 -14.79
N LEU A 36 -2.69 -3.52 -13.76
CA LEU A 36 -1.89 -2.48 -13.16
C LEU A 36 -0.82 -1.93 -14.12
N GLU A 37 -0.20 -2.77 -14.94
CA GLU A 37 0.74 -2.32 -15.97
C GLU A 37 0.07 -1.40 -16.98
N ALA A 38 -1.04 -1.85 -17.58
CA ALA A 38 -1.72 -1.14 -18.65
C ALA A 38 -2.19 0.26 -18.20
N GLU A 39 -2.68 0.37 -16.98
CA GLU A 39 -3.23 1.62 -16.46
C GLU A 39 -2.18 2.57 -15.85
N HIS A 40 -0.93 2.11 -15.64
CA HIS A 40 0.12 2.88 -14.95
C HIS A 40 1.45 2.94 -15.71
N GLU A 41 1.48 2.67 -17.01
CA GLU A 41 2.72 2.63 -17.81
C GLU A 41 3.54 3.94 -17.79
N ASN A 42 2.91 5.09 -17.49
CA ASN A 42 3.59 6.39 -17.32
C ASN A 42 4.07 6.65 -15.88
N GLU A 43 3.68 5.82 -14.92
CA GLU A 43 3.98 6.01 -13.50
C GLU A 43 4.96 4.96 -12.98
N ILE A 44 4.89 3.75 -13.52
CA ILE A 44 5.71 2.61 -13.11
C ILE A 44 6.22 1.83 -14.33
N GLU A 45 7.43 1.29 -14.20
CA GLU A 45 7.95 0.26 -15.10
C GLU A 45 8.00 -1.06 -14.32
N PRO A 46 7.22 -2.09 -14.70
CA PRO A 46 7.21 -3.36 -13.98
C PRO A 46 8.47 -4.17 -14.25
N ILE A 47 8.85 -4.96 -13.27
CA ILE A 47 9.94 -5.92 -13.35
C ILE A 47 9.43 -7.26 -12.84
N TYR A 48 9.63 -8.29 -13.62
CA TYR A 48 9.34 -9.68 -13.27
C TYR A 48 10.63 -10.46 -13.25
N ILE A 49 10.91 -11.14 -12.14
CA ILE A 49 12.09 -11.98 -12.00
C ILE A 49 11.64 -13.41 -11.77
N VAL A 50 12.09 -14.31 -12.64
CA VAL A 50 11.89 -15.76 -12.53
C VAL A 50 13.20 -16.38 -12.11
N ILE A 51 13.17 -17.21 -11.07
CA ILE A 51 14.34 -17.91 -10.54
C ILE A 51 14.19 -19.39 -10.87
N LYS A 52 15.19 -19.95 -11.55
CA LYS A 52 15.20 -21.35 -11.96
C LYS A 52 16.38 -22.13 -11.37
N GLU A 53 16.15 -23.41 -11.16
CA GLU A 53 17.18 -24.39 -10.86
C GLU A 53 16.94 -25.63 -11.72
N GLN A 54 17.92 -26.02 -12.52
CA GLN A 54 17.79 -27.14 -13.47
C GLN A 54 16.51 -27.03 -14.33
N SER A 55 16.30 -25.86 -14.92
CA SER A 55 15.12 -25.51 -15.74
C SER A 55 13.77 -25.50 -15.02
N LYS A 56 13.72 -25.76 -13.72
CA LYS A 56 12.49 -25.71 -12.92
C LYS A 56 12.35 -24.36 -12.22
N VAL A 57 11.15 -23.75 -12.27
CA VAL A 57 10.87 -22.52 -11.54
C VAL A 57 10.82 -22.81 -10.04
N ILE A 58 11.64 -22.08 -9.29
CA ILE A 58 11.72 -22.19 -7.82
C ILE A 58 11.41 -20.86 -7.12
N GLY A 59 11.29 -19.78 -7.88
CA GLY A 59 10.93 -18.47 -7.33
C GLY A 59 10.46 -17.50 -8.39
N ILE A 60 9.57 -16.62 -7.99
CA ILE A 60 9.11 -15.46 -8.76
C ILE A 60 9.12 -14.23 -7.85
N VAL A 61 9.54 -13.08 -8.39
CA VAL A 61 9.57 -11.80 -7.67
C VAL A 61 9.05 -10.71 -8.59
N TYR A 62 8.07 -9.96 -8.11
CA TYR A 62 7.58 -8.76 -8.76
C TYR A 62 8.21 -7.52 -8.13
N ALA A 63 8.65 -6.61 -8.97
CA ALA A 63 9.19 -5.33 -8.57
C ALA A 63 8.71 -4.23 -9.52
N GLN A 64 8.90 -2.99 -9.14
CA GLN A 64 8.52 -1.83 -9.93
C GLN A 64 9.65 -0.79 -9.91
N LEU A 65 9.85 -0.11 -11.05
CA LEU A 65 10.65 1.12 -11.12
C LEU A 65 9.71 2.31 -11.22
N PHE A 66 10.07 3.40 -10.58
CA PHE A 66 9.36 4.67 -10.68
C PHE A 66 10.31 5.85 -10.44
N LEU A 67 9.88 7.04 -10.87
CA LEU A 67 10.66 8.26 -10.69
C LEU A 67 10.28 8.94 -9.37
N ILE A 68 11.27 9.14 -8.51
CA ILE A 68 11.14 10.02 -7.35
C ILE A 68 11.65 11.41 -7.73
N ASN A 69 10.76 12.39 -7.66
CA ASN A 69 11.14 13.79 -7.78
C ASN A 69 11.71 14.27 -6.43
N GLY A 70 12.91 14.85 -6.46
CA GLY A 70 13.57 15.36 -5.26
C GLY A 70 12.80 16.49 -4.57
N ALA A 71 11.94 17.23 -5.28
CA ALA A 71 11.05 18.22 -4.67
C ALA A 71 10.08 17.57 -3.68
N LYS A 72 9.49 16.43 -4.04
CA LYS A 72 8.60 15.66 -3.15
C LYS A 72 9.32 15.16 -1.90
N ILE A 73 10.57 14.71 -2.05
CA ILE A 73 11.41 14.30 -0.90
C ILE A 73 11.66 15.50 0.02
N ASN A 74 11.99 16.65 -0.56
CA ASN A 74 12.27 17.86 0.20
C ASN A 74 11.03 18.36 0.94
N GLU A 75 9.88 18.38 0.29
CA GLU A 75 8.60 18.72 0.90
C GLU A 75 8.26 17.81 2.10
N TYR A 76 8.51 16.51 1.96
CA TYR A 76 8.35 15.56 3.05
C TYR A 76 9.26 15.88 4.25
N ILE A 77 10.54 16.18 3.99
CA ILE A 77 11.55 16.51 5.01
C ILE A 77 11.19 17.82 5.72
N VAL A 78 10.87 18.87 4.97
CA VAL A 78 10.53 20.20 5.51
C VAL A 78 9.27 20.13 6.37
N ASN A 79 8.24 19.45 5.91
CA ASN A 79 7.00 19.25 6.64
C ASN A 79 7.15 18.38 7.91
N SER A 80 8.22 17.57 7.97
CA SER A 80 8.51 16.74 9.14
C SER A 80 9.34 17.45 10.20
N SER A 81 10.18 18.44 9.82
CA SER A 81 11.19 19.07 10.69
C SER A 81 10.81 20.44 11.28
N GLY A 82 9.69 21.03 10.89
CA GLY A 82 9.11 22.23 11.57
C GLY A 82 9.97 23.51 11.59
N GLY A 83 11.03 23.65 10.79
CA GLY A 83 11.97 24.78 10.85
C GLY A 83 12.21 25.48 9.52
N PHE A 84 12.05 26.81 9.53
CA PHE A 84 12.34 27.69 8.40
C PHE A 84 13.83 28.13 8.51
N ASN A 85 14.69 27.66 7.60
CA ASN A 85 16.10 28.08 7.56
C ASN A 85 16.59 28.31 6.12
N LEU A 86 17.46 29.32 5.94
CA LEU A 86 18.06 29.69 4.63
C LEU A 86 18.75 28.51 3.93
N VAL A 87 19.28 27.55 4.71
CA VAL A 87 19.87 26.28 4.24
C VAL A 87 18.82 25.40 3.55
N ASN A 88 17.55 25.51 3.92
CA ASN A 88 16.44 24.76 3.30
C ASN A 88 16.12 25.29 1.90
N LYS A 89 16.22 26.59 1.62
CA LYS A 89 16.01 27.16 0.28
C LYS A 89 17.06 26.71 -0.74
N LEU A 90 18.31 26.60 -0.32
CA LEU A 90 19.37 26.07 -1.20
C LEU A 90 19.17 24.56 -1.47
N LYS A 91 18.74 23.80 -0.45
CA LYS A 91 18.39 22.39 -0.61
C LYS A 91 17.19 22.20 -1.53
N GLU A 92 16.16 23.05 -1.42
CA GLU A 92 14.99 23.09 -2.33
C GLU A 92 15.41 23.30 -3.80
N PHE A 93 16.30 24.27 -4.04
CA PHE A 93 16.73 24.57 -5.41
C PHE A 93 17.47 23.41 -6.05
N PHE A 94 18.30 22.68 -5.30
CA PHE A 94 19.00 21.50 -5.81
C PHE A 94 18.08 20.27 -5.87
N ALA A 95 17.22 20.07 -4.88
CA ALA A 95 16.30 18.93 -4.84
C ALA A 95 15.30 18.96 -6.01
N ASN A 96 14.78 20.12 -6.37
CA ASN A 96 13.80 20.27 -7.45
C ASN A 96 14.32 19.86 -8.85
N LYS A 97 15.63 19.74 -9.02
CA LYS A 97 16.27 19.32 -10.29
C LYS A 97 16.62 17.83 -10.35
N ILE A 98 16.47 17.11 -9.25
CA ILE A 98 16.87 15.71 -9.16
C ILE A 98 15.65 14.82 -9.39
N ASN A 99 15.64 14.09 -10.50
CA ASN A 99 14.77 12.96 -10.72
C ASN A 99 15.59 11.68 -10.58
N VAL A 100 15.19 10.81 -9.65
CA VAL A 100 15.91 9.56 -9.38
C VAL A 100 15.00 8.39 -9.69
N LYS A 101 15.43 7.51 -10.60
CA LYS A 101 14.75 6.24 -10.84
C LYS A 101 15.07 5.29 -9.68
N VAL A 102 14.02 4.79 -9.04
CA VAL A 102 14.11 3.94 -7.85
C VAL A 102 13.37 2.64 -8.11
N GLY A 103 14.00 1.51 -7.76
CA GLY A 103 13.38 0.21 -7.73
C GLY A 103 12.66 -0.01 -6.39
N PHE A 104 11.55 -0.74 -6.42
CA PHE A 104 10.85 -1.23 -5.25
C PHE A 104 10.59 -2.74 -5.40
N LEU A 105 11.07 -3.54 -4.46
CA LEU A 105 10.80 -4.98 -4.46
C LEU A 105 9.38 -5.25 -3.97
N GLY A 106 8.41 -4.93 -4.81
CA GLY A 106 7.00 -5.01 -4.45
C GLY A 106 6.12 -4.21 -5.39
N ASN A 107 4.87 -4.03 -4.96
CA ASN A 107 3.88 -3.21 -5.63
C ASN A 107 3.63 -1.94 -4.81
N VAL A 108 3.96 -0.75 -5.35
CA VAL A 108 3.82 0.55 -4.66
C VAL A 108 2.37 0.92 -4.34
N PHE A 109 1.41 0.27 -4.99
CA PHE A 109 -0.02 0.48 -4.74
C PHE A 109 -0.58 -0.42 -3.63
N LEU A 110 0.28 -1.24 -3.01
CA LEU A 110 -0.10 -2.16 -1.95
C LEU A 110 0.84 -1.98 -0.76
N SER A 111 0.30 -2.04 0.44
CA SER A 111 1.09 -2.08 1.66
C SER A 111 0.98 -3.43 2.33
N ASN A 112 2.07 -3.84 2.97
CA ASN A 112 2.15 -5.07 3.76
C ASN A 112 1.71 -6.34 3.00
N GLU A 113 2.09 -6.42 1.71
CA GLU A 113 1.91 -7.62 0.88
C GLU A 113 3.21 -8.01 0.17
N ALA A 114 3.57 -9.27 0.35
CA ALA A 114 4.74 -9.83 -0.32
C ALA A 114 4.45 -10.01 -1.81
N SER A 115 5.25 -9.36 -2.64
CA SER A 115 5.15 -9.45 -4.10
C SER A 115 6.12 -10.49 -4.68
N PHE A 116 6.29 -11.60 -3.97
CA PHE A 116 7.11 -12.72 -4.40
C PHE A 116 6.56 -14.06 -3.90
N LYS A 117 6.97 -15.11 -4.58
CA LYS A 117 6.79 -16.50 -4.13
C LYS A 117 8.08 -17.26 -4.35
N ILE A 118 8.59 -17.89 -3.29
CA ILE A 118 9.86 -18.62 -3.32
C ILE A 118 9.67 -19.96 -2.62
N LEU A 119 10.15 -21.05 -3.22
CA LEU A 119 10.12 -22.37 -2.65
C LEU A 119 11.27 -22.55 -1.65
N GLN A 120 10.95 -22.48 -0.35
CA GLN A 120 11.88 -22.79 0.72
C GLN A 120 11.95 -24.31 0.98
N PRO A 121 13.10 -24.90 1.30
CA PRO A 121 14.41 -24.28 1.54
C PRO A 121 15.31 -24.19 0.30
N LYS A 122 14.79 -24.42 -0.90
CA LYS A 122 15.58 -24.46 -2.15
C LYS A 122 16.30 -23.14 -2.47
N VAL A 123 15.73 -22.02 -2.05
CA VAL A 123 16.32 -20.70 -2.31
C VAL A 123 17.01 -20.20 -1.04
N ASP A 124 18.34 -20.06 -1.13
CA ASP A 124 19.19 -19.49 -0.08
C ASP A 124 18.85 -17.99 0.12
N LYS A 125 19.13 -17.46 1.30
CA LYS A 125 18.99 -16.04 1.64
C LYS A 125 19.78 -15.11 0.70
N ARG A 126 20.79 -15.62 0.00
CA ARG A 126 21.58 -14.89 -1.01
C ARG A 126 20.77 -14.45 -2.22
N PHE A 127 19.61 -15.06 -2.48
CA PHE A 127 18.76 -14.70 -3.61
C PHE A 127 18.47 -13.19 -3.69
N LEU A 128 18.36 -12.51 -2.52
CA LEU A 128 18.17 -11.08 -2.48
C LEU A 128 19.36 -10.32 -3.07
N VAL A 129 20.57 -10.76 -2.77
CA VAL A 129 21.80 -10.15 -3.33
C VAL A 129 21.81 -10.30 -4.86
N ASP A 130 21.48 -11.48 -5.35
CA ASP A 130 21.46 -11.78 -6.79
C ASP A 130 20.40 -10.96 -7.52
N ILE A 131 19.19 -10.84 -6.93
CA ILE A 131 18.11 -9.99 -7.47
C ILE A 131 18.54 -8.52 -7.53
N LEU A 132 19.17 -8.00 -6.47
CA LEU A 132 19.61 -6.61 -6.43
C LEU A 132 20.73 -6.33 -7.44
N ASN A 133 21.64 -7.28 -7.66
CA ASN A 133 22.65 -7.19 -8.70
C ASN A 133 22.00 -7.18 -10.08
N LEU A 134 21.08 -8.10 -10.33
CA LEU A 134 20.34 -8.19 -11.60
C LEU A 134 19.57 -6.88 -11.89
N ILE A 135 18.84 -6.34 -10.93
CA ILE A 135 18.15 -5.05 -11.08
C ILE A 135 19.15 -3.92 -11.39
N ASN A 136 20.29 -3.89 -10.70
CA ASN A 136 21.30 -2.86 -10.91
C ASN A 136 21.95 -2.96 -12.30
N GLU A 137 22.15 -4.16 -12.83
CA GLU A 137 22.76 -4.42 -14.14
C GLU A 137 21.78 -4.16 -15.28
N GLU A 138 20.52 -4.59 -15.14
CA GLU A 138 19.52 -4.60 -16.21
C GLU A 138 18.62 -3.36 -16.23
N THR A 139 18.77 -2.46 -15.22
CA THR A 139 17.92 -1.28 -15.10
C THR A 139 18.68 -0.01 -14.78
N GLU A 140 18.00 1.13 -14.89
CA GLU A 140 18.57 2.45 -14.51
C GLU A 140 18.30 2.82 -13.04
N ALA A 141 17.86 1.87 -12.22
CA ALA A 141 17.59 2.13 -10.81
C ALA A 141 18.86 2.58 -10.08
N LYS A 142 18.80 3.76 -9.46
CA LYS A 142 19.88 4.27 -8.62
C LYS A 142 19.85 3.74 -7.20
N PHE A 143 18.64 3.49 -6.72
CA PHE A 143 18.38 2.88 -5.40
C PHE A 143 17.33 1.81 -5.53
N VAL A 144 17.35 0.86 -4.60
CA VAL A 144 16.27 -0.13 -4.48
C VAL A 144 15.69 -0.05 -3.07
N LEU A 145 14.37 0.15 -2.99
CA LEU A 145 13.62 0.07 -1.76
C LEU A 145 13.21 -1.39 -1.53
N ILE A 146 13.54 -1.89 -0.35
CA ILE A 146 13.32 -3.28 0.04
C ILE A 146 12.33 -3.28 1.21
N PRO A 147 11.16 -3.90 1.06
CA PRO A 147 10.21 -3.98 2.14
C PRO A 147 10.64 -4.99 3.23
N GLU A 148 9.99 -4.93 4.36
CA GLU A 148 10.25 -5.72 5.57
C GLU A 148 10.20 -7.24 5.36
N PHE A 149 9.56 -7.72 4.29
CA PHE A 149 9.48 -9.16 3.97
C PHE A 149 10.83 -9.81 3.72
N PHE A 150 11.85 -9.03 3.38
CA PHE A 150 13.22 -9.50 3.13
C PHE A 150 14.14 -9.34 4.33
N GLU A 151 13.64 -8.99 5.51
CA GLU A 151 14.39 -8.72 6.73
C GLU A 151 15.47 -9.77 7.03
N SER A 152 15.14 -11.06 6.87
CA SER A 152 16.08 -12.16 7.14
C SER A 152 17.30 -12.19 6.23
N SER A 153 17.23 -11.54 5.06
CA SER A 153 18.32 -11.47 4.07
C SER A 153 19.11 -10.15 4.14
N ILE A 154 18.60 -9.14 4.83
CA ILE A 154 19.25 -7.81 4.96
C ILE A 154 20.68 -7.87 5.51
N PRO A 155 21.00 -8.70 6.53
CA PRO A 155 22.36 -8.78 7.06
C PRO A 155 23.42 -9.10 5.98
N LEU A 156 23.05 -9.79 4.91
CA LEU A 156 23.95 -10.12 3.80
C LEU A 156 24.35 -8.91 2.95
N LEU A 157 23.58 -7.83 3.01
CA LEU A 157 23.84 -6.58 2.27
C LEU A 157 24.82 -5.66 3.02
N GLY A 158 25.00 -5.85 4.32
CA GLY A 158 25.93 -5.09 5.15
C GLY A 158 25.78 -3.57 5.00
N ALA A 159 26.89 -2.88 4.76
CA ALA A 159 26.92 -1.41 4.63
C ALA A 159 26.31 -0.85 3.32
N ASN A 160 25.89 -1.71 2.40
CA ASN A 160 25.20 -1.34 1.17
C ASN A 160 23.69 -1.09 1.39
N CYS A 161 23.21 -1.36 2.59
CA CYS A 161 21.81 -1.25 2.95
C CYS A 161 21.63 -0.37 4.19
N ARG A 162 20.53 0.39 4.24
CA ARG A 162 20.17 1.22 5.39
C ARG A 162 18.68 1.09 5.67
N GLU A 163 18.36 0.83 6.94
CA GLU A 163 16.97 0.87 7.43
C GLU A 163 16.41 2.29 7.38
N ILE A 164 15.16 2.39 6.98
CA ILE A 164 14.35 3.61 7.01
C ILE A 164 13.04 3.34 7.73
N TYR A 165 12.54 4.35 8.42
CA TYR A 165 11.21 4.30 9.02
C TYR A 165 10.17 4.79 8.02
N VAL A 166 9.04 4.11 7.98
CA VAL A 166 7.86 4.46 7.19
C VAL A 166 6.62 4.44 8.09
N GLU A 167 5.52 5.04 7.65
CA GLU A 167 4.26 4.89 8.39
C GLU A 167 3.89 3.40 8.50
N PRO A 168 3.51 2.91 9.70
CA PRO A 168 3.13 1.52 9.86
C PRO A 168 1.84 1.20 9.12
N ASP A 169 1.70 -0.01 8.66
CA ASP A 169 0.40 -0.54 8.26
C ASP A 169 -0.47 -0.76 9.50
N MET A 170 -1.75 -0.44 9.41
CA MET A 170 -2.68 -0.56 10.53
C MET A 170 -3.55 -1.81 10.37
N HIS A 171 -3.44 -2.74 11.31
CA HIS A 171 -4.15 -4.02 11.28
C HIS A 171 -5.16 -4.13 12.42
N LEU A 172 -6.32 -4.71 12.14
CA LEU A 172 -7.29 -5.11 13.14
C LEU A 172 -7.50 -6.63 13.04
N ALA A 173 -7.14 -7.35 14.09
CA ALA A 173 -7.53 -8.75 14.24
C ALA A 173 -9.02 -8.83 14.59
N ILE A 174 -9.75 -9.76 13.99
CA ILE A 174 -11.14 -10.07 14.28
C ILE A 174 -11.16 -11.33 15.15
N PRO A 175 -11.41 -11.21 16.45
CA PRO A 175 -11.48 -12.37 17.33
C PRO A 175 -12.65 -13.30 16.96
N GLU A 176 -12.49 -14.60 17.10
CA GLU A 176 -13.55 -15.59 16.87
C GLU A 176 -14.76 -15.39 17.80
N THR A 177 -14.56 -14.70 18.92
CA THR A 177 -15.63 -14.33 19.86
C THR A 177 -16.59 -13.28 19.31
N TRP A 178 -16.18 -12.51 18.28
CA TRP A 178 -17.07 -11.57 17.62
C TRP A 178 -17.87 -12.29 16.53
N ARG A 179 -19.08 -12.70 16.86
CA ARG A 179 -20.01 -13.39 15.95
C ARG A 179 -20.95 -12.43 15.22
N SER A 180 -21.04 -11.21 15.73
CA SER A 180 -21.84 -10.12 15.18
C SER A 180 -21.14 -8.79 15.38
N PHE A 181 -21.52 -7.79 14.62
CA PHE A 181 -20.99 -6.43 14.83
C PHE A 181 -21.34 -5.87 16.21
N SER A 182 -22.44 -6.35 16.84
CA SER A 182 -22.80 -5.97 18.21
C SER A 182 -21.72 -6.37 19.22
N ASP A 183 -21.04 -7.51 19.01
CA ASP A 183 -19.97 -7.98 19.91
C ASP A 183 -18.76 -7.01 19.87
N TYR A 184 -18.41 -6.52 18.67
CA TYR A 184 -17.40 -5.47 18.54
C TYR A 184 -17.84 -4.18 19.27
N ILE A 185 -19.10 -3.75 19.08
CA ILE A 185 -19.62 -2.57 19.78
C ILE A 185 -19.63 -2.76 21.31
N GLU A 186 -19.88 -3.97 21.79
CA GLU A 186 -19.81 -4.26 23.23
C GLU A 186 -18.37 -4.23 23.74
N ALA A 187 -17.39 -4.63 22.96
CA ALA A 187 -15.99 -4.64 23.33
C ALA A 187 -15.39 -3.23 23.47
N ILE A 188 -15.86 -2.24 22.73
CA ILE A 188 -15.35 -0.86 22.82
C ILE A 188 -15.91 -0.14 24.04
N SER A 189 -15.15 0.84 24.55
CA SER A 189 -15.53 1.65 25.72
C SER A 189 -16.63 2.67 25.38
N SER A 190 -17.31 3.19 26.41
CA SER A 190 -18.46 4.12 26.27
C SER A 190 -18.17 5.35 25.42
N LYS A 191 -16.93 5.89 25.51
CA LYS A 191 -16.48 7.02 24.67
C LYS A 191 -16.57 6.68 23.17
N TYR A 192 -16.06 5.50 22.79
CA TYR A 192 -16.05 5.09 21.37
C TYR A 192 -17.41 4.60 20.90
N LYS A 193 -18.25 4.03 21.78
CA LYS A 193 -19.68 3.77 21.49
C LYS A 193 -20.43 5.06 21.16
N LYS A 194 -20.19 6.13 21.92
CA LYS A 194 -20.81 7.44 21.65
C LYS A 194 -20.36 7.99 20.30
N ARG A 195 -19.04 7.83 19.96
CA ARG A 195 -18.52 8.23 18.65
C ARG A 195 -19.18 7.46 17.53
N TYR A 196 -19.27 6.12 17.61
CA TYR A 196 -19.95 5.28 16.63
C TYR A 196 -21.40 5.74 16.38
N ARG A 197 -22.18 5.95 17.47
CA ARG A 197 -23.57 6.44 17.34
C ARG A 197 -23.63 7.82 16.65
N SER A 198 -22.68 8.69 16.93
CA SER A 198 -22.58 10.00 16.27
C SER A 198 -22.33 9.85 14.77
N VAL A 199 -21.39 8.97 14.39
CA VAL A 199 -21.08 8.66 12.98
C VAL A 199 -22.32 8.15 12.26
N LEU A 200 -23.01 7.15 12.83
CA LEU A 200 -24.24 6.61 12.25
C LEU A 200 -25.31 7.69 12.05
N LYS A 201 -25.55 8.52 13.07
CA LYS A 201 -26.54 9.58 12.98
C LYS A 201 -26.23 10.60 11.91
N LYS A 202 -24.95 11.04 11.82
CA LYS A 202 -24.53 12.03 10.83
C LYS A 202 -24.57 11.48 9.40
N SER A 203 -24.13 10.23 9.23
CA SER A 203 -24.04 9.60 7.91
C SER A 203 -25.32 8.92 7.44
N SER A 204 -26.39 8.94 8.24
CA SER A 204 -27.67 8.28 7.88
C SER A 204 -28.33 8.79 6.60
N VAL A 205 -27.99 10.02 6.18
CA VAL A 205 -28.46 10.65 4.95
C VAL A 205 -27.73 10.14 3.70
N LEU A 206 -26.64 9.38 3.88
CA LEU A 206 -25.84 8.88 2.78
C LEU A 206 -26.32 7.47 2.40
N GLU A 207 -26.48 7.26 1.10
CA GLU A 207 -26.74 5.95 0.53
C GLU A 207 -25.41 5.28 0.16
N LYS A 208 -25.23 4.01 0.58
CA LYS A 208 -24.10 3.16 0.13
C LYS A 208 -24.55 2.27 -1.01
N ARG A 209 -23.81 2.25 -2.10
CA ARG A 209 -24.05 1.39 -3.28
C ARG A 209 -22.81 0.59 -3.61
N ASP A 210 -22.94 -0.68 -3.94
CA ASP A 210 -21.88 -1.46 -4.58
C ASP A 210 -21.82 -1.09 -6.06
N LEU A 211 -20.75 -0.43 -6.49
CA LEU A 211 -20.64 0.08 -7.85
C LEU A 211 -20.43 -1.07 -8.85
N SER A 212 -21.33 -1.20 -9.79
CA SER A 212 -21.21 -2.11 -10.93
C SER A 212 -20.11 -1.62 -11.89
N PRO A 213 -19.63 -2.45 -12.84
CA PRO A 213 -18.72 -1.98 -13.88
C PRO A 213 -19.26 -0.81 -14.69
N SER A 214 -20.59 -0.73 -14.93
CA SER A 214 -21.21 0.42 -15.58
C SER A 214 -21.16 1.69 -14.74
N ASP A 215 -21.40 1.57 -13.42
CA ASP A 215 -21.32 2.70 -12.49
C ASP A 215 -19.88 3.23 -12.40
N LEU A 216 -18.86 2.32 -12.37
CA LEU A 216 -17.46 2.71 -12.35
C LEU A 216 -17.05 3.51 -13.59
N LYS A 217 -17.59 3.18 -14.76
CA LYS A 217 -17.39 3.98 -15.98
C LYS A 217 -18.07 5.35 -15.90
N HIS A 218 -19.31 5.36 -15.42
CA HIS A 218 -20.11 6.59 -15.28
C HIS A 218 -19.46 7.54 -14.28
N GLU A 219 -19.01 7.05 -13.16
CA GLU A 219 -18.43 7.84 -12.06
C GLU A 219 -16.92 8.08 -12.19
N SER A 220 -16.25 7.59 -13.26
CA SER A 220 -14.78 7.64 -13.40
C SER A 220 -14.20 9.03 -13.13
N ALA A 221 -14.74 10.08 -13.74
CA ALA A 221 -14.24 11.45 -13.56
C ALA A 221 -14.38 11.92 -12.11
N ARG A 222 -15.53 11.61 -11.46
CA ARG A 222 -15.77 11.98 -10.06
C ARG A 222 -14.91 11.18 -9.11
N MET A 223 -14.69 9.91 -9.38
CA MET A 223 -13.79 9.07 -8.58
C MET A 223 -12.34 9.55 -8.64
N LYS A 224 -11.86 9.98 -9.81
CA LYS A 224 -10.53 10.61 -9.96
C LYS A 224 -10.39 11.88 -9.11
N GLU A 225 -11.40 12.74 -9.10
CA GLU A 225 -11.43 13.95 -8.27
C GLU A 225 -11.39 13.58 -6.77
N LEU A 226 -12.27 12.68 -6.32
CA LEU A 226 -12.34 12.25 -4.93
C LEU A 226 -11.04 11.58 -4.46
N PHE A 227 -10.43 10.76 -5.31
CA PHE A 227 -9.14 10.15 -5.03
C PHE A 227 -8.03 11.22 -4.94
N PHE A 228 -8.01 12.18 -5.87
CA PHE A 228 -7.03 13.26 -5.87
C PHE A 228 -7.11 14.11 -4.60
N ASN A 229 -8.29 14.34 -4.05
CA ASN A 229 -8.47 15.03 -2.77
C ASN A 229 -7.71 14.35 -1.63
N VAL A 230 -7.71 13.01 -1.59
CA VAL A 230 -6.98 12.23 -0.58
C VAL A 230 -5.48 12.17 -0.91
N TYR A 231 -5.16 11.88 -2.18
CA TYR A 231 -3.79 11.76 -2.68
C TYR A 231 -2.98 13.03 -2.45
N SER A 232 -3.54 14.21 -2.74
CA SER A 232 -2.87 15.51 -2.59
C SER A 232 -2.55 15.90 -1.15
N LYS A 233 -3.24 15.31 -0.16
CA LYS A 233 -2.96 15.48 1.26
C LYS A 233 -1.92 14.50 1.81
N SER A 234 -1.60 13.46 1.04
CA SER A 234 -0.54 12.54 1.41
C SER A 234 0.82 13.21 1.20
N LYS A 235 1.69 13.12 2.19
CA LYS A 235 3.01 13.78 2.15
C LYS A 235 3.99 13.09 1.21
N PHE A 236 3.84 11.81 1.02
CA PHE A 236 4.70 11.03 0.13
C PHE A 236 3.86 10.03 -0.67
N ASN A 237 3.97 10.11 -1.99
CA ASN A 237 3.36 9.18 -2.91
C ASN A 237 4.43 8.74 -3.91
N ALA A 238 4.70 7.45 -3.99
CA ALA A 238 5.68 6.88 -4.91
C ALA A 238 5.22 7.04 -6.37
N ALA A 239 3.98 6.63 -6.65
CA ALA A 239 3.34 6.74 -7.95
C ALA A 239 1.87 7.16 -7.78
N LYS A 240 1.29 7.75 -8.82
CA LYS A 240 -0.13 8.13 -8.82
C LYS A 240 -0.97 6.94 -9.28
N PHE A 241 -1.90 6.51 -8.44
CA PHE A 241 -2.83 5.45 -8.80
C PHE A 241 -3.93 5.98 -9.72
N ASN A 242 -4.22 5.26 -10.80
CA ASN A 242 -5.33 5.53 -11.71
C ASN A 242 -6.57 4.76 -11.25
N THR A 243 -7.64 5.47 -10.90
CA THR A 243 -8.89 4.82 -10.43
C THR A 243 -9.66 4.10 -11.53
N ASP A 244 -9.34 4.30 -12.81
CA ASP A 244 -9.97 3.56 -13.91
C ASP A 244 -9.67 2.06 -13.82
N VAL A 245 -8.55 1.69 -13.22
CA VAL A 245 -8.17 0.30 -12.93
C VAL A 245 -9.24 -0.48 -12.15
N PHE A 246 -10.08 0.20 -11.40
CA PHE A 246 -11.14 -0.45 -10.63
C PHE A 246 -12.16 -1.16 -11.50
N TYR A 247 -12.43 -0.66 -12.72
CA TYR A 247 -13.28 -1.35 -13.66
C TYR A 247 -12.75 -2.75 -13.98
N ASP A 248 -11.50 -2.84 -14.37
CA ASP A 248 -10.86 -4.09 -14.76
C ASP A 248 -10.60 -4.99 -13.55
N LEU A 249 -10.16 -4.44 -12.42
CA LEU A 249 -10.01 -5.20 -11.17
C LEU A 249 -11.32 -5.84 -10.72
N LYS A 250 -12.47 -5.17 -10.89
CA LYS A 250 -13.78 -5.74 -10.53
C LYS A 250 -14.17 -6.90 -11.44
N LEU A 251 -13.67 -6.94 -12.68
CA LEU A 251 -13.88 -8.06 -13.60
C LEU A 251 -13.02 -9.30 -13.25
N ILE A 252 -11.91 -9.12 -12.54
CA ILE A 252 -10.95 -10.20 -12.18
C ILE A 252 -11.47 -11.10 -11.05
N LYS A 253 -12.66 -11.46 -10.92
CA LYS A 253 -13.23 -12.27 -9.84
C LYS A 253 -13.88 -11.42 -8.72
N LYS A 254 -14.81 -12.06 -8.00
CA LYS A 254 -15.59 -11.52 -6.88
C LYS A 254 -14.77 -11.13 -5.62
N LYS A 255 -13.48 -10.81 -5.77
CA LYS A 255 -12.59 -10.46 -4.65
C LYS A 255 -12.48 -8.95 -4.44
N VAL A 256 -12.87 -8.16 -5.43
CA VAL A 256 -12.76 -6.70 -5.40
C VAL A 256 -14.15 -6.08 -5.35
N SER A 257 -14.41 -5.31 -4.31
CA SER A 257 -15.63 -4.52 -4.14
C SER A 257 -15.31 -3.04 -4.13
N ILE A 258 -16.11 -2.25 -4.81
CA ILE A 258 -16.01 -0.80 -4.81
C ILE A 258 -17.36 -0.24 -4.35
N PHE A 259 -17.35 0.44 -3.21
CA PHE A 259 -18.54 1.04 -2.65
C PHE A 259 -18.54 2.55 -2.87
N GLY A 260 -19.61 3.08 -3.44
CA GLY A 260 -19.89 4.52 -3.54
C GLY A 260 -20.78 4.97 -2.39
N TYR A 261 -20.53 6.18 -1.89
CA TYR A 261 -21.36 6.87 -0.89
C TYR A 261 -21.96 8.10 -1.53
N TYR A 262 -23.29 8.16 -1.55
CA TYR A 262 -24.06 9.18 -2.25
C TYR A 262 -24.83 10.07 -1.27
N HIS A 263 -24.84 11.36 -1.56
CA HIS A 263 -25.77 12.32 -0.97
C HIS A 263 -26.70 12.82 -2.07
N GLY A 264 -27.95 12.33 -2.07
CA GLY A 264 -28.81 12.38 -3.25
C GLY A 264 -28.16 11.64 -4.43
N ASP A 265 -28.05 12.28 -5.57
CA ASP A 265 -27.42 11.69 -6.75
C ASP A 265 -25.91 11.96 -6.86
N LYS A 266 -25.33 12.72 -5.92
CA LYS A 266 -23.92 13.08 -5.95
C LYS A 266 -23.07 12.03 -5.23
N LEU A 267 -22.09 11.44 -5.93
CA LEU A 267 -21.04 10.63 -5.31
C LEU A 267 -20.13 11.51 -4.47
N VAL A 268 -20.10 11.32 -3.16
CA VAL A 268 -19.32 12.13 -2.19
C VAL A 268 -18.16 11.37 -1.55
N GLY A 269 -18.10 10.06 -1.76
CA GLY A 269 -16.98 9.23 -1.32
C GLY A 269 -17.05 7.86 -1.94
N PHE A 270 -15.90 7.18 -2.01
CA PHE A 270 -15.83 5.76 -2.37
C PHE A 270 -14.76 5.04 -1.55
N ALA A 271 -14.93 3.73 -1.40
CA ALA A 271 -13.93 2.83 -0.83
C ALA A 271 -13.77 1.60 -1.72
N SER A 272 -12.53 1.20 -1.97
CA SER A 272 -12.21 -0.09 -2.60
C SER A 272 -11.72 -1.09 -1.56
N GLU A 273 -12.21 -2.30 -1.67
CA GLU A 273 -11.97 -3.40 -0.74
C GLU A 273 -11.58 -4.66 -1.51
N ILE A 274 -10.57 -5.36 -1.03
CA ILE A 274 -10.11 -6.61 -1.64
C ILE A 274 -10.14 -7.69 -0.57
N THR A 275 -10.86 -8.80 -0.80
CA THR A 275 -10.91 -9.92 0.14
C THR A 275 -10.11 -11.09 -0.41
N ILE A 276 -9.06 -11.49 0.34
CA ILE A 276 -8.25 -12.67 0.01
C ILE A 276 -8.27 -13.60 1.20
N ARG A 277 -8.85 -14.79 1.00
CA ARG A 277 -9.06 -15.76 2.07
C ARG A 277 -9.81 -15.15 3.26
N LYS A 278 -9.14 -15.04 4.40
CA LYS A 278 -9.66 -14.54 5.67
C LYS A 278 -9.19 -13.11 5.98
N THR A 279 -8.69 -12.38 4.98
CA THR A 279 -8.18 -11.01 5.15
C THR A 279 -8.93 -10.05 4.25
N LEU A 280 -9.43 -8.96 4.84
CA LEU A 280 -9.93 -7.78 4.13
C LEU A 280 -8.82 -6.74 4.00
N TYR A 281 -8.57 -6.29 2.79
CA TYR A 281 -7.69 -5.17 2.49
C TYR A 281 -8.52 -3.94 2.21
N SER A 282 -8.44 -2.92 3.07
CA SER A 282 -8.93 -1.58 2.80
C SER A 282 -7.95 -0.92 1.84
N HIS A 283 -8.28 -0.92 0.54
CA HIS A 283 -7.32 -0.61 -0.50
C HIS A 283 -7.17 0.90 -0.71
N PHE A 284 -8.09 1.54 -1.45
CA PHE A 284 -8.09 2.98 -1.65
C PHE A 284 -9.43 3.60 -1.28
N VAL A 285 -9.38 4.88 -0.92
CA VAL A 285 -10.56 5.71 -0.66
C VAL A 285 -10.46 7.02 -1.43
N GLY A 286 -11.61 7.53 -1.87
CA GLY A 286 -11.76 8.89 -2.37
C GLY A 286 -12.82 9.62 -1.56
N ILE A 287 -12.59 10.89 -1.24
CA ILE A 287 -13.44 11.61 -0.29
C ILE A 287 -13.62 13.07 -0.74
N ASP A 288 -14.86 13.54 -0.72
CA ASP A 288 -15.18 14.95 -0.71
C ASP A 288 -15.09 15.44 0.74
N TYR A 289 -14.09 16.28 1.06
CA TYR A 289 -13.81 16.68 2.43
C TYR A 289 -14.89 17.59 3.03
N GLU A 290 -15.61 18.35 2.22
CA GLU A 290 -16.76 19.15 2.68
C GLU A 290 -17.83 18.23 3.27
N TYR A 291 -18.22 17.23 2.50
CA TYR A 291 -19.18 16.21 2.94
C TYR A 291 -18.64 15.31 4.05
N ASN A 292 -17.35 14.97 4.03
CA ASN A 292 -16.74 14.19 5.10
C ASN A 292 -16.78 14.92 6.45
N ASN A 293 -16.53 16.22 6.47
CA ASN A 293 -16.61 17.04 7.70
C ASN A 293 -18.03 17.06 8.26
N GLN A 294 -19.05 17.05 7.42
CA GLN A 294 -20.44 17.07 7.81
C GLN A 294 -20.95 15.68 8.22
N PHE A 295 -20.63 14.65 7.43
CA PHE A 295 -21.27 13.33 7.52
C PHE A 295 -20.32 12.23 8.02
N GLU A 296 -19.07 12.53 8.30
CA GLU A 296 -18.08 11.56 8.82
C GLU A 296 -17.90 10.30 7.93
N ILE A 297 -17.86 10.51 6.62
CA ILE A 297 -17.85 9.43 5.61
C ILE A 297 -16.71 8.44 5.88
N TYR A 298 -15.49 8.93 6.12
CA TYR A 298 -14.33 8.09 6.37
C TYR A 298 -14.50 7.20 7.60
N ASN A 299 -15.04 7.75 8.69
CA ASN A 299 -15.32 6.97 9.90
C ASN A 299 -16.38 5.90 9.64
N ARG A 300 -17.42 6.22 8.87
CA ARG A 300 -18.44 5.26 8.45
C ARG A 300 -17.83 4.10 7.67
N MET A 301 -16.98 4.38 6.67
CA MET A 301 -16.27 3.37 5.89
C MET A 301 -15.52 2.38 6.79
N LEU A 302 -14.78 2.88 7.79
CA LEU A 302 -14.01 2.03 8.70
C LEU A 302 -14.92 1.11 9.54
N PHE A 303 -16.05 1.60 10.06
CA PHE A 303 -16.99 0.75 10.82
C PHE A 303 -17.67 -0.29 9.94
N GLU A 304 -18.06 0.08 8.73
CA GLU A 304 -18.69 -0.86 7.78
C GLU A 304 -17.73 -1.96 7.33
N GLN A 305 -16.43 -1.66 7.22
CA GLN A 305 -15.38 -2.66 6.94
C GLN A 305 -15.24 -3.67 8.10
N ILE A 306 -15.36 -3.21 9.35
CA ILE A 306 -15.36 -4.11 10.51
C ILE A 306 -16.60 -4.99 10.50
N GLU A 307 -17.77 -4.40 10.28
CA GLU A 307 -19.03 -5.15 10.18
C GLU A 307 -18.98 -6.20 9.07
N PHE A 308 -18.47 -5.81 7.89
CA PHE A 308 -18.29 -6.73 6.77
C PHE A 308 -17.35 -7.88 7.14
N ALA A 309 -16.21 -7.58 7.76
CA ALA A 309 -15.24 -8.60 8.14
C ALA A 309 -15.81 -9.62 9.14
N ILE A 310 -16.55 -9.16 10.14
CA ILE A 310 -17.21 -10.02 11.12
C ILE A 310 -18.28 -10.89 10.45
N ASN A 311 -19.17 -10.27 9.68
CA ASN A 311 -20.30 -10.97 9.02
C ASN A 311 -19.83 -12.00 7.98
N ASN A 312 -18.60 -11.85 7.45
CA ASN A 312 -18.00 -12.79 6.50
C ASN A 312 -16.97 -13.73 7.15
N ASN A 313 -16.90 -13.79 8.49
CA ASN A 313 -15.98 -14.64 9.25
C ASN A 313 -14.53 -14.46 8.80
N LEU A 314 -14.11 -13.22 8.56
CA LEU A 314 -12.71 -12.89 8.27
C LEU A 314 -11.92 -12.84 9.59
N GLU A 315 -10.60 -13.04 9.50
CA GLU A 315 -9.71 -13.09 10.67
C GLU A 315 -9.03 -11.75 10.93
N GLN A 316 -8.89 -10.91 9.89
CA GLN A 316 -8.23 -9.61 10.02
C GLN A 316 -8.63 -8.62 8.94
N ILE A 317 -8.43 -7.33 9.26
CA ILE A 317 -8.48 -6.23 8.31
C ILE A 317 -7.10 -5.56 8.26
N LYS A 318 -6.57 -5.37 7.06
CA LYS A 318 -5.41 -4.52 6.79
C LYS A 318 -5.91 -3.19 6.24
N PHE A 319 -5.81 -2.15 7.06
CA PHE A 319 -6.30 -0.81 6.72
C PHE A 319 -5.29 0.01 5.91
N GLY A 320 -4.10 -0.52 5.67
CA GLY A 320 -3.05 0.21 4.98
C GLY A 320 -2.37 1.25 5.87
N ARG A 321 -1.40 1.94 5.26
CA ARG A 321 -0.63 3.04 5.89
C ARG A 321 -1.50 4.31 5.94
N THR A 322 -0.97 5.38 6.54
CA THR A 322 -1.63 6.68 6.73
C THR A 322 -2.82 6.67 7.69
N ALA A 323 -3.18 7.85 8.19
CA ALA A 323 -4.29 8.04 9.14
C ALA A 323 -4.24 7.10 10.36
N SER A 324 -3.04 6.75 10.84
CA SER A 324 -2.80 5.75 11.89
C SER A 324 -3.56 6.06 13.18
N GLU A 325 -3.61 7.33 13.60
CA GLU A 325 -4.36 7.73 14.80
C GLU A 325 -5.87 7.48 14.63
N PHE A 326 -6.45 7.78 13.45
CA PHE A 326 -7.86 7.51 13.20
C PHE A 326 -8.16 6.00 13.24
N LYS A 327 -7.35 5.20 12.54
CA LYS A 327 -7.50 3.75 12.51
C LYS A 327 -7.32 3.11 13.89
N SER A 328 -6.47 3.70 14.75
CA SER A 328 -6.34 3.24 16.13
C SER A 328 -7.60 3.48 16.97
N THR A 329 -8.45 4.47 16.61
CA THR A 329 -9.70 4.72 17.34
C THR A 329 -10.75 3.61 17.16
N ILE A 330 -10.59 2.76 16.16
CA ILE A 330 -11.45 1.58 15.93
C ILE A 330 -10.77 0.28 16.34
N GLY A 331 -9.58 0.35 16.96
CA GLY A 331 -8.85 -0.79 17.49
C GLY A 331 -7.75 -1.34 16.60
N ALA A 332 -7.48 -0.71 15.46
CA ALA A 332 -6.34 -1.12 14.65
C ALA A 332 -5.01 -0.80 15.37
N VAL A 333 -4.06 -1.72 15.24
CA VAL A 333 -2.72 -1.61 15.81
C VAL A 333 -1.67 -1.50 14.71
N PRO A 334 -0.54 -0.81 14.98
CA PRO A 334 0.53 -0.70 14.00
C PRO A 334 1.23 -2.04 13.77
N TYR A 335 1.47 -2.34 12.52
CA TYR A 335 2.23 -3.51 12.08
C TYR A 335 3.38 -3.03 11.20
N LYS A 336 4.61 -3.33 11.60
CA LYS A 336 5.88 -2.98 10.93
C LYS A 336 5.88 -1.58 10.27
N GLY A 337 6.74 -0.72 10.69
CA GLY A 337 6.88 0.64 10.17
C GLY A 337 8.30 0.90 9.67
N TYR A 338 8.90 -0.04 8.94
CA TYR A 338 10.25 0.07 8.42
C TYR A 338 10.39 -0.60 7.05
N GLY A 339 11.45 -0.26 6.38
CA GLY A 339 11.92 -0.86 5.14
C GLY A 339 13.40 -0.53 5.01
N TYR A 340 13.97 -0.79 3.85
CA TYR A 340 15.40 -0.61 3.64
C TYR A 340 15.68 0.06 2.31
N VAL A 341 16.75 0.86 2.27
CA VAL A 341 17.29 1.45 1.03
C VAL A 341 18.62 0.79 0.71
N TYR A 342 18.72 0.26 -0.47
CA TYR A 342 19.95 -0.38 -1.00
C TYR A 342 20.58 0.46 -2.10
N HIS A 343 21.92 0.45 -2.14
CA HIS A 343 22.73 0.92 -3.26
C HIS A 343 24.01 0.07 -3.36
N PRO A 344 24.47 -0.32 -4.58
CA PRO A 344 25.64 -1.19 -4.74
C PRO A 344 26.94 -0.58 -4.18
N ARG A 345 27.03 0.75 -4.06
CA ARG A 345 28.17 1.45 -3.48
C ARG A 345 27.88 1.90 -2.05
N LYS A 346 28.53 1.28 -1.05
CA LYS A 346 28.39 1.62 0.38
C LYS A 346 28.69 3.09 0.71
N SER A 347 29.59 3.73 -0.05
CA SER A 347 29.92 5.16 0.13
C SER A 347 28.69 6.07 -0.11
N ILE A 348 27.82 5.72 -1.08
CA ILE A 348 26.60 6.46 -1.36
C ILE A 348 25.59 6.28 -0.23
N ILE A 349 25.39 5.06 0.27
CA ILE A 349 24.52 4.82 1.44
C ILE A 349 25.05 5.61 2.65
N LYS A 350 26.35 5.63 2.88
CA LYS A 350 26.96 6.44 3.95
C LYS A 350 26.67 7.93 3.78
N ALA A 351 26.82 8.45 2.56
CA ALA A 351 26.60 9.87 2.25
C ALA A 351 25.13 10.29 2.43
N ILE A 352 24.15 9.47 2.02
CA ILE A 352 22.72 9.79 2.13
C ILE A 352 22.12 9.43 3.50
N SER A 353 22.83 8.68 4.35
CA SER A 353 22.31 8.23 5.66
C SER A 353 21.78 9.36 6.55
N PRO A 354 22.39 10.56 6.60
CA PRO A 354 21.80 11.68 7.35
C PRO A 354 20.43 12.09 6.82
N ILE A 355 20.24 12.09 5.50
CA ILE A 355 18.94 12.42 4.86
C ILE A 355 17.91 11.33 5.18
N LEU A 356 18.29 10.06 5.03
CA LEU A 356 17.40 8.94 5.33
C LEU A 356 16.90 8.95 6.78
N ARG A 357 17.72 9.40 7.74
CA ARG A 357 17.32 9.55 9.16
C ARG A 357 16.28 10.64 9.37
N MET A 358 16.19 11.62 8.47
CA MET A 358 15.20 12.71 8.53
C MET A 358 13.84 12.27 7.96
N LEU A 359 13.81 11.18 7.20
CA LEU A 359 12.58 10.58 6.63
C LEU A 359 11.82 9.79 7.72
N LYS A 360 11.46 10.46 8.82
CA LYS A 360 10.65 9.82 9.87
C LYS A 360 9.18 10.21 9.72
N PRO A 361 8.25 9.26 9.90
CA PRO A 361 6.85 9.58 10.05
C PRO A 361 6.63 10.56 11.21
N LYS A 362 5.57 11.37 11.13
CA LYS A 362 5.17 12.19 12.29
C LYS A 362 4.77 11.28 13.44
N ASP A 363 5.14 11.73 14.65
CA ASP A 363 4.61 11.11 15.87
C ASP A 363 3.08 11.22 15.88
N TRP A 364 2.44 10.15 16.29
CA TRP A 364 1.01 10.05 16.46
C TRP A 364 0.68 9.28 17.74
N THR A 365 -0.53 9.47 18.25
CA THR A 365 -0.94 8.84 19.52
C THR A 365 -1.77 7.59 19.23
N GLN A 366 -1.29 6.42 19.64
CA GLN A 366 -2.06 5.19 19.63
C GLN A 366 -3.28 5.35 20.56
N ARG A 367 -4.47 5.11 20.02
CA ARG A 367 -5.72 5.07 20.77
C ARG A 367 -6.08 3.64 21.13
N HIS A 368 -6.67 3.44 22.28
CA HIS A 368 -7.07 2.13 22.79
C HIS A 368 -8.59 2.15 23.03
N PRO A 369 -9.39 1.73 22.03
CA PRO A 369 -10.86 1.85 22.15
C PRO A 369 -11.47 0.74 23.01
N PHE A 370 -10.83 -0.43 23.10
CA PHE A 370 -11.38 -1.55 23.84
C PHE A 370 -11.37 -1.33 25.33
N LYS A 371 -12.33 -1.96 26.04
CA LYS A 371 -12.34 -1.97 27.51
C LYS A 371 -11.09 -2.69 28.01
N THR A 372 -10.47 -2.16 29.04
CA THR A 372 -9.48 -2.90 29.83
C THR A 372 -10.22 -4.01 30.58
N LEU A 373 -9.78 -5.23 30.40
CA LEU A 373 -10.25 -6.39 31.14
C LEU A 373 -9.89 -6.25 32.61
#